data_91e6f8482a7c6e8877c0e712de9c5f1c
#
_entry.id   91e6f8482a7c6e8877c0e712de9c5f1c
#
_cell.length_a   1.000
_cell.length_b   1.000
_cell.length_c   1.000
_cell.angle_alpha   90.00
_cell.angle_beta   90.00
_cell.angle_gamma   90.00
#
_symmetry.space_group_name_H-M   'P 1'
#
loop_
_entity.id
_entity.type
_entity.pdbx_description
1 polymer ?
#
loop_
_entity_poly.entity_id
_entity_poly.type
_entity_poly.pdbx_seq_one_letter_code
_entity_poly.pdbx_strand_id
1 'polypeptide(L)'
;MGETLAVHLGQLFLPHGPLLVLKRDNGSNLNQRAGEEVLARYLVIPLNSPPHCLPYNGGRESAGWELKSPWVEKILAHGPIPESQVQIWAEVLAHNLNHRRRPCLQGRVPCGVFQDAKPALKAYTLRKRREIFDWIQELIQTLIEISAVLTQRQVETARRLAVETWLQTKGVITITQNPKVLPIFPEKTAPN
;
A
#
# COMPACT_ATOMS: atom_id res chain seq x y z
N MET A 1 11.12 2.14 -15.87
CA MET A 1 10.71 1.29 -14.72
C MET A 1 9.35 1.69 -14.13
N GLY A 2 9.04 2.97 -13.89
CA GLY A 2 7.72 3.40 -13.40
C GLY A 2 6.57 3.18 -14.39
N GLU A 3 6.78 3.35 -15.67
CA GLU A 3 5.78 3.06 -16.70
C GLU A 3 5.40 1.58 -16.75
N THR A 4 6.37 0.69 -16.62
CA THR A 4 6.15 -0.76 -16.54
C THR A 4 5.27 -1.11 -15.33
N LEU A 5 5.54 -0.50 -14.16
CA LEU A 5 4.72 -0.70 -12.96
C LEU A 5 3.29 -0.18 -13.14
N ALA A 6 3.12 0.99 -13.78
CA ALA A 6 1.81 1.55 -14.07
C ALA A 6 0.97 0.63 -14.98
N VAL A 7 1.59 0.05 -16.01
CA VAL A 7 0.95 -0.94 -16.89
C VAL A 7 0.51 -2.16 -16.11
N HIS A 8 1.37 -2.73 -15.26
CA HIS A 8 1.04 -3.90 -14.44
C HIS A 8 -0.08 -3.62 -13.43
N LEU A 9 -0.09 -2.44 -12.79
CA LEU A 9 -1.20 -2.05 -11.91
C LEU A 9 -2.52 -1.99 -12.67
N GLY A 10 -2.53 -1.38 -13.86
CA GLY A 10 -3.71 -1.33 -14.73
C GLY A 10 -4.20 -2.73 -15.11
N GLN A 11 -3.28 -3.62 -15.49
CA GLN A 11 -3.59 -5.02 -15.81
C GLN A 11 -4.16 -5.79 -14.62
N LEU A 12 -3.69 -5.56 -13.39
CA LEU A 12 -4.23 -6.16 -12.17
C LEU A 12 -5.63 -5.64 -11.84
N PHE A 13 -5.89 -4.35 -12.06
CA PHE A 13 -7.18 -3.75 -11.74
C PHE A 13 -8.32 -4.20 -12.67
N LEU A 14 -8.01 -4.59 -13.91
CA LEU A 14 -9.01 -5.06 -14.87
C LEU A 14 -9.77 -6.31 -14.38
N PRO A 15 -9.11 -7.44 -14.04
CA PRO A 15 -9.81 -8.66 -13.62
C PRO A 15 -10.25 -8.65 -12.15
N HIS A 16 -9.55 -7.90 -11.28
CA HIS A 16 -9.74 -7.97 -9.84
C HIS A 16 -10.51 -6.78 -9.26
N GLY A 17 -10.61 -5.69 -10.01
CA GLY A 17 -11.04 -4.40 -9.52
C GLY A 17 -9.91 -3.63 -8.83
N PRO A 18 -9.98 -2.29 -8.82
CA PRO A 18 -8.98 -1.46 -8.20
C PRO A 18 -9.06 -1.55 -6.66
N LEU A 19 -7.90 -1.52 -6.01
CA LEU A 19 -7.80 -1.35 -4.55
C LEU A 19 -8.43 -0.01 -4.13
N LEU A 20 -8.90 0.10 -2.90
CA LEU A 20 -9.33 1.40 -2.37
C LEU A 20 -8.13 2.24 -1.93
N VAL A 21 -7.20 1.62 -1.20
CA VAL A 21 -5.97 2.26 -0.72
C VAL A 21 -4.77 1.40 -1.12
N LEU A 22 -3.74 2.02 -1.66
CA LEU A 22 -2.46 1.39 -1.96
C LEU A 22 -1.39 1.91 -0.98
N LYS A 23 -1.02 1.07 -0.02
CA LYS A 23 0.14 1.35 0.84
C LYS A 23 1.42 1.15 0.04
N ARG A 24 2.30 2.14 0.07
CA ARG A 24 3.58 2.12 -0.66
C ARG A 24 4.70 2.77 0.16
N ASP A 25 5.93 2.46 -0.18
CA ASP A 25 7.09 3.17 0.33
C ASP A 25 7.34 4.47 -0.48
N ASN A 26 8.33 5.23 -0.04
CA ASN A 26 8.74 6.46 -0.71
C ASN A 26 9.70 6.20 -1.90
N GLY A 27 9.81 4.95 -2.36
CA GLY A 27 10.64 4.60 -3.51
C GLY A 27 10.21 5.32 -4.79
N SER A 28 11.17 5.80 -5.55
CA SER A 28 10.92 6.59 -6.76
C SER A 28 10.04 5.87 -7.80
N ASN A 29 10.13 4.54 -7.89
CA ASN A 29 9.40 3.76 -8.88
C ASN A 29 7.87 3.81 -8.69
N LEU A 30 7.40 3.86 -7.45
CA LEU A 30 5.97 3.89 -7.11
C LEU A 30 5.39 5.31 -7.10
N ASN A 31 6.27 6.32 -7.01
CA ASN A 31 5.92 7.74 -6.92
C ASN A 31 6.15 8.49 -8.24
N GLN A 32 6.30 7.76 -9.36
CA GLN A 32 6.42 8.37 -10.68
C GLN A 32 5.05 8.78 -11.21
N ARG A 33 5.04 9.80 -12.06
CA ARG A 33 3.84 10.38 -12.68
C ARG A 33 2.92 9.32 -13.30
N ALA A 34 3.46 8.35 -14.02
CA ALA A 34 2.68 7.28 -14.64
C ALA A 34 1.91 6.43 -13.59
N GLY A 35 2.53 6.14 -12.44
CA GLY A 35 1.88 5.46 -11.33
C GLY A 35 0.76 6.28 -10.71
N GLU A 36 1.01 7.57 -10.46
CA GLU A 36 0.00 8.51 -9.93
C GLU A 36 -1.21 8.65 -10.87
N GLU A 37 -0.99 8.73 -12.19
CA GLU A 37 -2.06 8.81 -13.18
C GLU A 37 -2.96 7.56 -13.17
N VAL A 38 -2.38 6.37 -13.01
CA VAL A 38 -3.17 5.12 -12.88
C VAL A 38 -3.96 5.14 -11.58
N LEU A 39 -3.36 5.49 -10.45
CA LEU A 39 -4.07 5.56 -9.17
C LEU A 39 -5.23 6.58 -9.23
N ALA A 40 -4.99 7.75 -9.80
CA ALA A 40 -6.02 8.79 -9.98
C ALA A 40 -7.16 8.32 -10.88
N ARG A 41 -6.85 7.67 -12.01
CA ARG A 41 -7.86 7.11 -12.94
C ARG A 41 -8.82 6.15 -12.26
N TYR A 42 -8.31 5.31 -11.36
CA TYR A 42 -9.10 4.31 -10.65
C TYR A 42 -9.58 4.76 -9.26
N LEU A 43 -9.33 6.01 -8.89
CA LEU A 43 -9.60 6.55 -7.54
C LEU A 43 -9.03 5.67 -6.44
N VAL A 44 -7.77 5.26 -6.61
CA VAL A 44 -6.99 4.55 -5.60
C VAL A 44 -6.22 5.56 -4.77
N ILE A 45 -6.40 5.51 -3.47
CA ILE A 45 -5.78 6.46 -2.53
C ILE A 45 -4.38 5.97 -2.16
N PRO A 46 -3.31 6.72 -2.45
CA PRO A 46 -1.97 6.35 -2.01
C PRO A 46 -1.79 6.59 -0.51
N LEU A 47 -1.22 5.61 0.19
CA LEU A 47 -0.79 5.72 1.58
C LEU A 47 0.73 5.56 1.64
N ASN A 48 1.43 6.69 1.65
CA ASN A 48 2.88 6.72 1.69
C ASN A 48 3.40 6.42 3.10
N SER A 49 4.44 5.58 3.19
CA SER A 49 5.10 5.29 4.46
C SER A 49 5.76 6.55 5.03
N PRO A 50 5.76 6.73 6.38
CA PRO A 50 6.52 7.81 6.98
C PRO A 50 8.03 7.62 6.72
N PRO A 51 8.77 8.73 6.48
CA PRO A 51 10.22 8.65 6.32
C PRO A 51 10.87 8.02 7.55
N HIS A 52 11.88 7.19 7.35
CA HIS A 52 12.68 6.56 8.41
C HIS A 52 11.90 5.73 9.44
N CYS A 53 10.72 5.23 9.11
CA CYS A 53 9.91 4.38 9.96
C CYS A 53 9.90 2.93 9.44
N LEU A 54 10.96 2.19 9.71
CA LEU A 54 11.11 0.78 9.29
C LEU A 54 9.94 -0.11 9.77
N PRO A 55 9.48 -0.04 11.03
CA PRO A 55 8.37 -0.88 11.49
C PRO A 55 7.06 -0.70 10.70
N TYR A 56 6.86 0.46 10.10
CA TYR A 56 5.68 0.74 9.27
C TYR A 56 5.57 -0.19 8.04
N ASN A 57 6.71 -0.65 7.53
CA ASN A 57 6.82 -1.50 6.33
C ASN A 57 7.16 -2.97 6.63
N GLY A 58 7.32 -3.36 7.90
CA GLY A 58 7.83 -4.68 8.28
C GLY A 58 7.11 -5.86 7.62
N GLY A 59 5.77 -5.82 7.52
CA GLY A 59 5.02 -6.87 6.84
C GLY A 59 5.31 -6.96 5.33
N ARG A 60 5.58 -5.83 4.67
CA ARG A 60 5.97 -5.79 3.25
C ARG A 60 7.40 -6.31 3.04
N GLU A 61 8.30 -5.96 3.93
CA GLU A 61 9.69 -6.42 3.87
C GLU A 61 9.77 -7.94 4.04
N SER A 62 9.02 -8.50 4.99
CA SER A 62 8.91 -9.94 5.17
C SER A 62 8.35 -10.64 3.92
N ALA A 63 7.28 -10.13 3.32
CA ALA A 63 6.74 -10.65 2.07
C ALA A 63 7.72 -10.52 0.89
N GLY A 64 8.47 -9.40 0.84
CA GLY A 64 9.54 -9.21 -0.14
C GLY A 64 10.67 -10.22 -0.01
N TRP A 65 11.00 -10.63 1.20
CA TRP A 65 12.01 -11.66 1.47
C TRP A 65 11.54 -13.04 1.00
N GLU A 66 10.27 -13.39 1.22
CA GLU A 66 9.70 -14.65 0.72
C GLU A 66 9.71 -14.75 -0.82
N LEU A 67 9.62 -13.61 -1.52
CA LEU A 67 9.78 -13.58 -2.97
C LEU A 67 11.24 -13.68 -3.42
N LYS A 68 12.16 -13.01 -2.70
CA LYS A 68 13.57 -12.93 -3.09
C LYS A 68 14.38 -14.18 -2.73
N SER A 69 14.12 -14.79 -1.58
CA SER A 69 14.92 -15.92 -1.07
C SER A 69 15.01 -17.07 -2.07
N PRO A 70 13.90 -17.57 -2.67
CA PRO A 70 13.96 -18.66 -3.66
C PRO A 70 14.75 -18.29 -4.93
N TRP A 71 14.73 -16.99 -5.33
CA TRP A 71 15.54 -16.53 -6.45
C TRP A 71 17.03 -16.57 -6.13
N VAL A 72 17.41 -16.08 -4.94
CA VAL A 72 18.80 -16.09 -4.48
C VAL A 72 19.30 -17.52 -4.36
N GLU A 73 18.55 -18.42 -3.74
CA GLU A 73 18.89 -19.85 -3.61
C GLU A 73 19.10 -20.50 -4.97
N LYS A 74 18.22 -20.22 -5.94
CA LYS A 74 18.35 -20.78 -7.29
C LYS A 74 19.59 -20.25 -8.01
N ILE A 75 19.86 -18.94 -7.93
CA ILE A 75 21.04 -18.32 -8.55
C ILE A 75 22.33 -18.88 -7.94
N LEU A 76 22.34 -19.08 -6.63
CA LEU A 76 23.50 -19.66 -5.94
C LEU A 76 23.74 -21.12 -6.34
N ALA A 77 22.68 -21.91 -6.57
CA ALA A 77 22.77 -23.31 -6.91
C ALA A 77 23.09 -23.56 -8.39
N HIS A 78 22.60 -22.74 -9.30
CA HIS A 78 22.63 -23.01 -10.74
C HIS A 78 23.21 -21.87 -11.61
N GLY A 79 23.66 -20.78 -10.97
CA GLY A 79 24.11 -19.58 -11.68
C GLY A 79 22.97 -18.66 -12.14
N PRO A 80 23.27 -17.65 -12.95
CA PRO A 80 22.31 -16.66 -13.43
C PRO A 80 21.13 -17.32 -14.18
N ILE A 81 19.91 -16.86 -13.89
CA ILE A 81 18.70 -17.37 -14.54
C ILE A 81 18.59 -16.70 -15.93
N PRO A 82 18.48 -17.48 -17.00
CA PRO A 82 18.24 -16.92 -18.35
C PRO A 82 16.96 -16.08 -18.40
N GLU A 83 17.00 -14.96 -19.13
CA GLU A 83 15.86 -14.04 -19.25
C GLU A 83 14.57 -14.75 -19.71
N SER A 84 14.69 -15.70 -20.63
CA SER A 84 13.57 -16.53 -21.11
C SER A 84 12.91 -17.39 -20.02
N GLN A 85 13.57 -17.66 -18.92
CA GLN A 85 13.05 -18.44 -17.79
C GLN A 85 12.52 -17.56 -16.64
N VAL A 86 12.84 -16.29 -16.61
CA VAL A 86 12.47 -15.38 -15.52
C VAL A 86 10.96 -15.35 -15.31
N GLN A 87 10.19 -15.19 -16.40
CA GLN A 87 8.73 -15.11 -16.32
C GLN A 87 8.13 -16.44 -15.80
N ILE A 88 8.58 -17.56 -16.34
CA ILE A 88 8.11 -18.90 -15.94
C ILE A 88 8.36 -19.13 -14.45
N TRP A 89 9.56 -18.81 -14.00
CA TRP A 89 9.91 -18.92 -12.57
C TRP A 89 9.09 -18.01 -11.67
N ALA A 90 8.85 -16.78 -12.10
CA ALA A 90 8.01 -15.83 -11.35
C ALA A 90 6.58 -16.38 -11.19
N GLU A 91 6.01 -16.96 -12.24
CA GLU A 91 4.67 -17.56 -12.21
C GLU A 91 4.61 -18.79 -11.29
N VAL A 92 5.58 -19.69 -11.37
CA VAL A 92 5.68 -20.86 -10.48
C VAL A 92 5.81 -20.42 -9.02
N LEU A 93 6.66 -19.43 -8.74
CA LEU A 93 6.83 -18.92 -7.39
C LEU A 93 5.57 -18.23 -6.88
N ALA A 94 4.94 -17.41 -7.69
CA ALA A 94 3.68 -16.75 -7.33
C ALA A 94 2.58 -17.77 -7.05
N HIS A 95 2.47 -18.83 -7.89
CA HIS A 95 1.54 -19.93 -7.67
C HIS A 95 1.78 -20.59 -6.32
N ASN A 96 3.02 -20.99 -6.03
CA ASN A 96 3.38 -21.68 -4.79
C ASN A 96 3.08 -20.81 -3.56
N LEU A 97 3.43 -19.52 -3.59
CA LEU A 97 3.17 -18.60 -2.49
C LEU A 97 1.68 -18.37 -2.26
N ASN A 98 0.89 -18.29 -3.33
CA ASN A 98 -0.56 -18.06 -3.25
C ASN A 98 -1.35 -19.31 -2.79
N HIS A 99 -0.79 -20.52 -2.93
CA HIS A 99 -1.43 -21.76 -2.54
C HIS A 99 -0.82 -22.37 -1.25
N ARG A 100 0.21 -21.75 -0.69
CA ARG A 100 0.79 -22.20 0.59
C ARG A 100 -0.06 -21.71 1.76
N ARG A 101 -0.41 -22.60 2.68
CA ARG A 101 -1.13 -22.25 3.91
C ARG A 101 -0.33 -21.27 4.78
N ARG A 102 -1.01 -20.26 5.34
CA ARG A 102 -0.39 -19.21 6.15
C ARG A 102 -0.96 -19.19 7.56
N PRO A 103 -0.12 -19.27 8.62
CA PRO A 103 -0.60 -19.13 10.00
C PRO A 103 -1.31 -17.80 10.24
N CYS A 104 -0.81 -16.68 9.68
CA CYS A 104 -1.44 -15.36 9.79
C CYS A 104 -2.82 -15.27 9.11
N LEU A 105 -3.18 -16.22 8.25
CA LEU A 105 -4.49 -16.38 7.65
C LEU A 105 -5.28 -17.55 8.28
N GLN A 106 -4.97 -17.92 9.52
CA GLN A 106 -5.61 -19.03 10.24
C GLN A 106 -5.50 -20.37 9.48
N GLY A 107 -4.35 -20.62 8.86
CA GLY A 107 -4.10 -21.83 8.07
C GLY A 107 -4.73 -21.86 6.68
N ARG A 108 -5.38 -20.78 6.26
CA ARG A 108 -5.95 -20.63 4.91
C ARG A 108 -4.88 -20.26 3.90
N VAL A 109 -5.16 -20.49 2.62
CA VAL A 109 -4.30 -20.09 1.50
C VAL A 109 -4.63 -18.69 1.02
N PRO A 110 -3.62 -17.86 0.64
CA PRO A 110 -3.85 -16.47 0.20
C PRO A 110 -4.84 -16.34 -0.95
N CYS A 111 -4.78 -17.21 -1.97
CA CYS A 111 -5.71 -17.18 -3.10
C CYS A 111 -7.17 -17.36 -2.66
N GLY A 112 -7.45 -18.27 -1.72
CA GLY A 112 -8.80 -18.49 -1.19
C GLY A 112 -9.30 -17.27 -0.43
N VAL A 113 -8.48 -16.71 0.46
CA VAL A 113 -8.84 -15.49 1.20
C VAL A 113 -9.10 -14.31 0.25
N PHE A 114 -8.28 -14.16 -0.79
CA PHE A 114 -8.48 -13.13 -1.80
C PHE A 114 -9.80 -13.29 -2.58
N GLN A 115 -10.14 -14.52 -2.99
CA GLN A 115 -11.38 -14.78 -3.70
C GLN A 115 -12.61 -14.47 -2.83
N ASP A 116 -12.57 -14.82 -1.55
CA ASP A 116 -13.65 -14.50 -0.60
C ASP A 116 -13.79 -12.99 -0.36
N ALA A 117 -12.67 -12.24 -0.36
CA ALA A 117 -12.67 -10.80 -0.19
C ALA A 117 -13.09 -10.02 -1.46
N LYS A 118 -13.00 -10.64 -2.64
CA LYS A 118 -13.25 -10.00 -3.94
C LYS A 118 -14.62 -9.33 -4.07
N PRO A 119 -15.73 -9.90 -3.55
CA PRO A 119 -17.03 -9.22 -3.55
C PRO A 119 -17.03 -7.91 -2.79
N ALA A 120 -16.30 -7.82 -1.66
CA ALA A 120 -16.19 -6.60 -0.88
C ALA A 120 -15.45 -5.49 -1.64
N LEU A 121 -14.44 -5.82 -2.44
CA LEU A 121 -13.75 -4.84 -3.30
C LEU A 121 -14.69 -4.26 -4.37
N LYS A 122 -15.57 -5.07 -4.94
CA LYS A 122 -16.58 -4.64 -5.92
C LYS A 122 -17.67 -3.75 -5.33
N ALA A 123 -17.90 -3.81 -4.01
CA ALA A 123 -18.85 -2.95 -3.32
C ALA A 123 -18.45 -1.47 -3.31
N TYR A 124 -17.16 -1.16 -3.56
CA TYR A 124 -16.70 0.22 -3.71
C TYR A 124 -16.92 0.71 -5.14
N THR A 125 -18.16 1.12 -5.44
CA THR A 125 -18.51 1.75 -6.72
C THR A 125 -17.73 3.05 -6.93
N LEU A 126 -17.64 3.54 -8.17
CA LEU A 126 -16.97 4.81 -8.48
C LEU A 126 -17.55 5.98 -7.65
N ARG A 127 -18.86 6.00 -7.43
CA ARG A 127 -19.50 7.00 -6.58
C ARG A 127 -18.99 6.95 -5.14
N LYS A 128 -18.97 5.77 -4.50
CA LYS A 128 -18.46 5.60 -3.14
C LYS A 128 -16.98 5.96 -3.04
N ARG A 129 -16.18 5.59 -4.07
CA ARG A 129 -14.76 5.96 -4.12
C ARG A 129 -14.57 7.47 -4.18
N ARG A 130 -15.39 8.17 -4.96
CA ARG A 130 -15.36 9.63 -5.05
C ARG A 130 -15.72 10.26 -3.69
N GLU A 131 -16.80 9.83 -3.05
CA GLU A 131 -17.22 10.30 -1.73
C GLU A 131 -16.11 10.13 -0.67
N ILE A 132 -15.41 8.99 -0.68
CA ILE A 132 -14.28 8.74 0.23
C ILE A 132 -13.09 9.63 -0.09
N PHE A 133 -12.78 9.79 -1.37
CA PHE A 133 -11.69 10.64 -1.82
C PHE A 133 -11.93 12.10 -1.43
N ASP A 134 -13.12 12.62 -1.67
CA ASP A 134 -13.50 14.00 -1.35
C ASP A 134 -13.42 14.23 0.16
N TRP A 135 -13.94 13.31 0.98
CA TRP A 135 -13.83 13.38 2.45
C TRP A 135 -12.36 13.42 2.92
N ILE A 136 -11.50 12.60 2.33
CA ILE A 136 -10.06 12.61 2.66
C ILE A 136 -9.41 13.93 2.24
N GLN A 137 -9.77 14.49 1.08
CA GLN A 137 -9.26 15.78 0.63
C GLN A 137 -9.69 16.93 1.55
N GLU A 138 -10.94 16.95 2.00
CA GLU A 138 -11.44 17.91 3.00
C GLU A 138 -10.65 17.81 4.31
N LEU A 139 -10.40 16.60 4.79
CA LEU A 139 -9.60 16.41 6.00
C LEU A 139 -8.14 16.85 5.82
N ILE A 140 -7.53 16.57 4.66
CA ILE A 140 -6.19 17.07 4.32
C ILE A 140 -6.18 18.61 4.36
N GLN A 141 -7.15 19.23 3.73
CA GLN A 141 -7.26 20.70 3.68
C GLN A 141 -7.39 21.29 5.09
N THR A 142 -8.25 20.72 5.92
CA THR A 142 -8.39 21.11 7.33
C THR A 142 -7.08 21.00 8.10
N LEU A 143 -6.34 19.89 7.93
CA LEU A 143 -5.03 19.71 8.58
C LEU A 143 -3.98 20.70 8.09
N ILE A 144 -4.07 21.12 6.83
CA ILE A 144 -3.19 22.12 6.22
C ILE A 144 -3.50 23.52 6.75
N GLU A 145 -4.77 23.91 6.84
CA GLU A 145 -5.20 25.24 7.28
C GLU A 145 -4.88 25.52 8.75
N ILE A 146 -4.82 24.50 9.59
CA ILE A 146 -4.42 24.64 11.00
C ILE A 146 -2.93 25.01 11.13
N SER A 147 -2.13 24.83 10.10
CA SER A 147 -0.67 25.03 10.12
C SER A 147 -0.29 26.30 9.34
N ALA A 148 0.28 27.29 10.00
CA ALA A 148 0.54 28.62 9.42
C ALA A 148 1.58 28.63 8.28
N VAL A 149 2.54 27.70 8.28
CA VAL A 149 3.55 27.52 7.22
C VAL A 149 3.81 26.02 7.06
N LEU A 150 3.69 25.49 5.83
CA LEU A 150 3.87 24.09 5.57
C LEU A 150 5.07 23.81 4.67
N THR A 151 5.93 22.97 5.16
CA THR A 151 6.92 22.29 4.34
C THR A 151 6.25 21.15 3.55
N GLN A 152 6.83 20.76 2.41
CA GLN A 152 6.38 19.61 1.63
C GLN A 152 6.24 18.34 2.51
N ARG A 153 7.14 18.15 3.45
CA ARG A 153 7.10 17.01 4.39
C ARG A 153 5.86 17.04 5.31
N GLN A 154 5.42 18.21 5.73
CA GLN A 154 4.22 18.38 6.55
C GLN A 154 2.95 18.09 5.75
N VAL A 155 2.90 18.53 4.50
CA VAL A 155 1.80 18.21 3.57
C VAL A 155 1.67 16.69 3.37
N GLU A 156 2.79 16.00 3.11
CA GLU A 156 2.78 14.53 2.98
C GLU A 156 2.36 13.83 4.28
N THR A 157 2.72 14.40 5.44
CA THR A 157 2.29 13.89 6.74
C THR A 157 0.78 14.09 6.94
N ALA A 158 0.23 15.26 6.59
CA ALA A 158 -1.20 15.53 6.65
C ALA A 158 -1.99 14.55 5.76
N ARG A 159 -1.52 14.31 4.53
CA ARG A 159 -2.11 13.33 3.61
C ARG A 159 -2.14 11.93 4.23
N ARG A 160 -1.02 11.48 4.77
CA ARG A 160 -0.95 10.17 5.44
C ARG A 160 -1.92 10.09 6.61
N LEU A 161 -1.92 11.06 7.51
CA LEU A 161 -2.79 11.10 8.68
C LEU A 161 -4.27 11.10 8.30
N ALA A 162 -4.67 11.81 7.26
CA ALA A 162 -6.05 11.82 6.79
C ALA A 162 -6.49 10.42 6.32
N VAL A 163 -5.65 9.72 5.56
CA VAL A 163 -5.94 8.36 5.09
C VAL A 163 -5.97 7.38 6.26
N GLU A 164 -5.00 7.45 7.18
CA GLU A 164 -4.95 6.62 8.38
C GLU A 164 -6.18 6.83 9.27
N THR A 165 -6.59 8.08 9.48
CA THR A 165 -7.80 8.44 10.24
C THR A 165 -9.04 7.81 9.62
N TRP A 166 -9.20 7.91 8.30
CA TRP A 166 -10.31 7.27 7.60
C TRP A 166 -10.31 5.76 7.79
N LEU A 167 -9.16 5.09 7.60
CA LEU A 167 -9.03 3.64 7.75
C LEU A 167 -9.32 3.18 9.19
N GLN A 168 -8.88 3.94 10.20
CA GLN A 168 -9.17 3.67 11.61
C GLN A 168 -10.67 3.84 11.92
N THR A 169 -11.28 4.93 11.44
CA THR A 169 -12.72 5.18 11.62
C THR A 169 -13.58 4.06 11.02
N LYS A 170 -13.11 3.42 9.95
CA LYS A 170 -13.76 2.27 9.33
C LYS A 170 -13.36 0.92 9.94
N GLY A 171 -12.51 0.90 10.96
CA GLY A 171 -12.05 -0.32 11.61
C GLY A 171 -11.16 -1.21 10.71
N VAL A 172 -10.60 -0.65 9.64
CA VAL A 172 -9.75 -1.38 8.68
C VAL A 172 -8.35 -1.58 9.23
N ILE A 173 -7.84 -0.61 9.97
CA ILE A 173 -6.52 -0.67 10.61
C ILE A 173 -6.61 -0.28 12.09
N THR A 174 -5.66 -0.80 12.87
CA THR A 174 -5.36 -0.31 14.22
C THR A 174 -3.95 0.25 14.19
N ILE A 175 -3.79 1.50 14.63
CA ILE A 175 -2.48 2.12 14.76
C ILE A 175 -2.04 1.99 16.21
N THR A 176 -1.01 1.21 16.45
CA THR A 176 -0.33 1.15 17.73
C THR A 176 0.75 2.24 17.74
N GLN A 177 0.57 3.27 18.55
CA GLN A 177 1.59 4.31 18.68
C GLN A 177 2.81 3.73 19.42
N ASN A 178 3.99 3.88 18.82
CA ASN A 178 5.23 3.67 19.55
C ASN A 178 5.48 4.94 20.39
N PRO A 179 5.54 4.87 21.73
CA PRO A 179 5.73 6.04 22.59
C PRO A 179 7.05 6.78 22.34
N LYS A 180 7.98 6.21 21.57
CA LYS A 180 9.23 6.84 21.16
C LYS A 180 9.12 7.70 19.90
N VAL A 181 7.99 7.66 19.19
CA VAL A 181 7.75 8.53 18.02
C VAL A 181 6.90 9.70 18.50
N LEU A 182 7.54 10.82 18.76
CA LEU A 182 6.83 12.07 19.10
C LEU A 182 5.91 12.46 17.93
N PRO A 183 4.66 12.86 18.20
CA PRO A 183 3.78 13.40 17.18
C PRO A 183 4.45 14.62 16.54
N ILE A 184 4.37 14.72 15.23
CA ILE A 184 4.98 15.83 14.46
C ILE A 184 4.22 17.15 14.70
N PHE A 185 3.01 17.06 15.23
CA PHE A 185 2.21 18.21 15.66
C PHE A 185 2.19 18.26 17.20
N PRO A 186 2.43 19.43 17.80
CA PRO A 186 2.25 19.58 19.24
C PRO A 186 0.79 19.24 19.58
N GLU A 187 0.60 18.38 20.59
CA GLU A 187 -0.72 18.21 21.19
C GLU A 187 -1.24 19.59 21.60
N LYS A 188 -2.38 20.00 21.02
CA LYS A 188 -3.10 21.13 21.60
C LYS A 188 -3.59 20.71 22.96
N THR A 189 -2.91 21.17 24.01
CA THR A 189 -3.49 21.17 25.36
C THR A 189 -4.81 21.90 25.26
N ALA A 190 -5.90 21.19 25.56
CA ALA A 190 -7.20 21.82 25.67
C ALA A 190 -7.10 22.96 26.69
N PRO A 191 -7.64 24.16 26.43
CA PRO A 191 -7.70 25.19 27.43
C PRO A 191 -8.57 24.69 28.59
N ASN A 192 -8.07 24.88 29.82
CA ASN A 192 -8.83 24.64 31.07
C ASN A 192 -10.14 25.42 31.07
#